data_678c362abdcf5b00b2acdb7f21938bc9
#
_entry.id   678c362abdcf5b00b2acdb7f21938bc9
#
_cell.length_a   1.000
_cell.length_b   1.000
_cell.length_c   1.000
_cell.angle_alpha   90.00
_cell.angle_beta   90.00
_cell.angle_gamma   90.00
#
_symmetry.space_group_name_H-M   'P 1'
#
loop_
_entity.id
_entity.type
_entity.pdbx_description
1 polymer ?
#
loop_
_entity_poly.entity_id
_entity_poly.type
_entity_poly.pdbx_seq_one_letter_code
_entity_poly.pdbx_strand_id
1 'polypeptide(L)'
;MYEIFILTGIGGLIFVFVKNKFTKYENEISGLKKKLPQEFTAEQKLNMKKFGDDFEKYVGKRYEDDGYEVEYRGLNLGFLDGGIDLIAKKNDKIFLIQCKYWKKKDSITHNMVKEFYGNCNFYIDNNKLDRNNVTCVYAVAKQEAISFQAYELFKINYNNCRYKLYEC
;
A
#
# COMPACT_ATOMS: atom_id res chain seq x y z
N MET A 1 1.88 -44.92 -1.97
CA MET A 1 2.54 -46.01 -1.22
C MET A 1 3.54 -46.63 -2.18
N TYR A 2 4.80 -46.27 -2.11
CA TYR A 2 5.87 -46.86 -2.96
C TYR A 2 6.68 -47.78 -2.08
N GLU A 3 6.60 -49.07 -2.38
CA GLU A 3 7.44 -50.07 -1.73
C GLU A 3 8.89 -49.94 -2.21
N ILE A 4 9.80 -49.82 -1.27
CA ILE A 4 11.23 -49.65 -1.53
C ILE A 4 11.90 -50.97 -1.22
N PHE A 5 12.40 -51.65 -2.27
CA PHE A 5 13.27 -52.85 -2.12
C PHE A 5 14.65 -52.39 -1.63
N ILE A 6 15.09 -52.95 -0.50
CA ILE A 6 16.43 -52.76 0.06
C ILE A 6 17.39 -53.73 -0.60
N LEU A 7 18.26 -53.22 -1.49
CA LEU A 7 19.43 -53.94 -1.96
C LEU A 7 20.61 -53.65 -1.02
N THR A 8 21.08 -54.66 -0.30
CA THR A 8 22.22 -54.57 0.58
C THR A 8 23.51 -54.62 -0.24
N GLY A 9 24.33 -53.57 -0.18
CA GLY A 9 25.59 -53.41 -0.89
C GLY A 9 25.93 -51.93 -1.10
N ILE A 10 26.84 -51.61 -2.00
CA ILE A 10 27.28 -50.26 -2.36
C ILE A 10 26.08 -49.31 -2.66
N GLY A 11 24.94 -49.85 -3.08
CA GLY A 11 23.68 -49.10 -3.29
C GLY A 11 23.06 -48.50 -2.03
N GLY A 12 23.27 -49.10 -0.85
CA GLY A 12 22.72 -48.61 0.42
C GLY A 12 23.28 -47.24 0.83
N LEU A 13 24.58 -47.02 0.60
CA LEU A 13 25.25 -45.75 0.88
C LEU A 13 24.77 -44.63 -0.03
N ILE A 14 24.53 -44.93 -1.31
CA ILE A 14 23.98 -43.95 -2.28
C ILE A 14 22.55 -43.55 -1.91
N PHE A 15 21.74 -44.52 -1.46
CA PHE A 15 20.37 -44.30 -1.06
C PHE A 15 20.25 -43.38 0.18
N VAL A 16 21.09 -43.61 1.20
CA VAL A 16 21.15 -42.74 2.39
C VAL A 16 21.58 -41.33 2.02
N PHE A 17 22.54 -41.21 1.09
CA PHE A 17 23.02 -39.88 0.64
C PHE A 17 21.96 -39.11 -0.13
N VAL A 18 21.18 -39.78 -0.99
CA VAL A 18 20.06 -39.17 -1.74
C VAL A 18 18.93 -38.75 -0.79
N LYS A 19 18.58 -39.66 0.17
CA LYS A 19 17.55 -39.37 1.17
C LYS A 19 17.93 -38.15 2.03
N ASN A 20 19.16 -38.05 2.49
CA ASN A 20 19.64 -36.93 3.29
C ASN A 20 19.64 -35.60 2.50
N LYS A 21 20.01 -35.63 1.21
CA LYS A 21 19.87 -34.47 0.34
C LYS A 21 18.41 -34.06 0.16
N PHE A 22 17.53 -35.03 -0.10
CA PHE A 22 16.08 -34.75 -0.28
C PHE A 22 15.49 -34.10 0.97
N THR A 23 15.75 -34.64 2.15
CA THR A 23 15.28 -34.10 3.44
C THR A 23 15.83 -32.68 3.67
N LYS A 24 17.10 -32.44 3.27
CA LYS A 24 17.67 -31.09 3.35
C LYS A 24 16.94 -30.09 2.43
N TYR A 25 16.64 -30.45 1.18
CA TYR A 25 15.86 -29.62 0.26
C TYR A 25 14.42 -29.39 0.73
N GLU A 26 13.74 -30.41 1.27
CA GLU A 26 12.40 -30.25 1.84
C GLU A 26 12.40 -29.28 3.02
N ASN A 27 13.41 -29.33 3.89
CA ASN A 27 13.56 -28.41 5.01
C ASN A 27 13.88 -26.98 4.54
N GLU A 28 14.71 -26.80 3.51
CA GLU A 28 14.99 -25.52 2.88
C GLU A 28 13.72 -24.93 2.24
N ILE A 29 12.95 -25.73 1.48
CA ILE A 29 11.68 -25.33 0.87
C ILE A 29 10.64 -24.99 1.94
N SER A 30 10.55 -25.75 3.03
CA SER A 30 9.65 -25.45 4.14
C SER A 30 10.03 -24.15 4.86
N GLY A 31 11.32 -23.90 5.00
CA GLY A 31 11.87 -22.65 5.53
C GLY A 31 11.59 -21.44 4.63
N LEU A 32 11.66 -21.64 3.31
CA LEU A 32 11.31 -20.62 2.33
C LEU A 32 9.79 -20.33 2.32
N LYS A 33 8.94 -21.37 2.40
CA LYS A 33 7.49 -21.22 2.51
C LYS A 33 7.06 -20.43 3.76
N LYS A 34 7.79 -20.56 4.89
CA LYS A 34 7.57 -19.73 6.09
C LYS A 34 7.97 -18.27 5.92
N LYS A 35 8.85 -17.96 4.94
CA LYS A 35 9.29 -16.59 4.64
C LYS A 35 8.43 -15.88 3.58
N LEU A 36 7.55 -16.61 2.88
CA LEU A 36 6.60 -15.98 1.96
C LEU A 36 5.59 -15.16 2.77
N PRO A 37 5.24 -13.95 2.30
CA PRO A 37 4.20 -13.16 2.92
C PRO A 37 2.92 -14.02 3.02
N GLN A 38 2.35 -14.11 4.21
CA GLN A 38 1.11 -14.85 4.41
C GLN A 38 0.00 -14.14 3.62
N GLU A 39 -0.64 -14.82 2.70
CA GLU A 39 -1.78 -14.26 1.98
C GLU A 39 -2.93 -13.99 2.94
N PHE A 40 -3.49 -12.79 2.86
CA PHE A 40 -4.65 -12.42 3.66
C PHE A 40 -5.87 -13.25 3.24
N THR A 41 -6.65 -13.71 4.21
CA THR A 41 -7.95 -14.35 3.96
C THR A 41 -8.92 -13.37 3.29
N ALA A 42 -9.97 -13.88 2.65
CA ALA A 42 -11.01 -13.04 2.05
C ALA A 42 -11.66 -12.09 3.08
N GLU A 43 -11.89 -12.58 4.30
CA GLU A 43 -12.41 -11.78 5.40
C GLU A 43 -11.44 -10.65 5.83
N GLN A 44 -10.15 -10.96 5.96
CA GLN A 44 -9.14 -9.95 6.27
C GLN A 44 -9.06 -8.87 5.18
N LYS A 45 -9.10 -9.26 3.89
CA LYS A 45 -9.12 -8.31 2.77
C LYS A 45 -10.36 -7.42 2.82
N LEU A 46 -11.54 -8.01 3.12
CA LEU A 46 -12.79 -7.26 3.25
C LEU A 46 -12.74 -6.25 4.40
N ASN A 47 -12.23 -6.66 5.57
CA ASN A 47 -12.08 -5.78 6.71
C ASN A 47 -11.09 -4.64 6.44
N MET A 48 -9.95 -4.94 5.77
CA MET A 48 -8.98 -3.92 5.37
C MET A 48 -9.60 -2.89 4.42
N LYS A 49 -10.40 -3.36 3.44
CA LYS A 49 -11.12 -2.48 2.53
C LYS A 49 -12.09 -1.58 3.28
N LYS A 50 -12.91 -2.15 4.18
CA LYS A 50 -13.87 -1.39 5.00
C LYS A 50 -13.18 -0.28 5.80
N PHE A 51 -12.05 -0.59 6.47
CA PHE A 51 -11.29 0.43 7.21
C PHE A 51 -10.73 1.52 6.29
N GLY A 52 -10.32 1.18 5.07
CA GLY A 52 -9.92 2.15 4.06
C GLY A 52 -11.07 3.08 3.66
N ASP A 53 -12.21 2.48 3.28
CA ASP A 53 -13.43 3.22 2.88
C ASP A 53 -13.94 4.15 4.01
N ASP A 54 -13.92 3.68 5.27
CA ASP A 54 -14.33 4.48 6.43
C ASP A 54 -13.35 5.64 6.70
N PHE A 55 -12.06 5.43 6.48
CA PHE A 55 -11.06 6.47 6.60
C PHE A 55 -11.18 7.52 5.50
N GLU A 56 -11.45 7.14 4.26
CA GLU A 56 -11.73 8.07 3.16
C GLU A 56 -12.93 8.96 3.49
N LYS A 57 -14.04 8.38 3.99
CA LYS A 57 -15.22 9.14 4.44
C LYS A 57 -14.88 10.10 5.56
N TYR A 58 -14.08 9.65 6.54
CA TYR A 58 -13.66 10.50 7.65
C TYR A 58 -12.83 11.69 7.18
N VAL A 59 -11.86 11.45 6.30
CA VAL A 59 -11.02 12.51 5.72
C VAL A 59 -11.87 13.47 4.88
N GLY A 60 -12.74 12.94 4.00
CA GLY A 60 -13.63 13.75 3.17
C GLY A 60 -14.54 14.64 4.01
N LYS A 61 -15.15 14.08 5.07
CA LYS A 61 -15.99 14.84 6.00
C LYS A 61 -15.26 16.03 6.63
N ARG A 62 -13.96 15.91 6.97
CA ARG A 62 -13.17 17.03 7.48
C ARG A 62 -13.02 18.17 6.48
N TYR A 63 -12.88 17.85 5.17
CA TYR A 63 -12.89 18.88 4.13
C TYR A 63 -14.27 19.50 3.93
N GLU A 64 -15.34 18.70 3.98
CA GLU A 64 -16.72 19.23 3.91
C GLU A 64 -17.02 20.18 5.08
N ASP A 65 -16.63 19.83 6.30
CA ASP A 65 -16.79 20.66 7.49
C ASP A 65 -16.02 22.00 7.38
N ASP A 66 -14.88 22.00 6.66
CA ASP A 66 -14.12 23.18 6.31
C ASP A 66 -14.72 23.97 5.11
N GLY A 67 -15.85 23.49 4.55
CA GLY A 67 -16.63 24.12 3.48
C GLY A 67 -16.09 23.84 2.07
N TYR A 68 -15.39 22.72 1.88
CA TYR A 68 -15.01 22.23 0.55
C TYR A 68 -16.10 21.35 -0.04
N GLU A 69 -16.28 21.42 -1.36
CA GLU A 69 -17.00 20.42 -2.12
C GLU A 69 -16.06 19.20 -2.31
N VAL A 70 -16.53 17.99 -1.94
CA VAL A 70 -15.71 16.78 -1.94
C VAL A 70 -16.25 15.74 -2.92
N GLU A 71 -15.42 15.31 -3.85
CA GLU A 71 -15.64 14.18 -4.75
C GLU A 71 -14.96 12.94 -4.16
N TYR A 72 -15.72 11.88 -3.86
CA TYR A 72 -15.26 10.60 -3.31
C TYR A 72 -14.94 9.61 -4.45
N ARG A 73 -13.76 9.71 -5.06
CA ARG A 73 -13.36 8.91 -6.22
C ARG A 73 -13.03 7.48 -5.84
N GLY A 74 -12.29 7.27 -4.76
CA GLY A 74 -11.91 5.94 -4.28
C GLY A 74 -13.13 5.06 -4.01
N LEU A 75 -14.18 5.62 -3.39
CA LEU A 75 -15.43 4.91 -3.11
C LEU A 75 -16.26 4.63 -4.38
N ASN A 76 -16.24 5.55 -5.35
CA ASN A 76 -17.09 5.48 -6.54
C ASN A 76 -16.44 4.72 -7.69
N LEU A 77 -15.13 4.87 -7.90
CA LEU A 77 -14.38 4.34 -9.04
C LEU A 77 -13.49 3.14 -8.67
N GLY A 78 -13.17 2.95 -7.38
CA GLY A 78 -12.26 1.93 -6.91
C GLY A 78 -10.91 2.02 -7.63
N PHE A 79 -10.44 0.94 -8.25
CA PHE A 79 -9.13 0.91 -8.95
C PHE A 79 -9.02 1.87 -10.15
N LEU A 80 -10.12 2.46 -10.60
CA LEU A 80 -10.15 3.44 -11.71
C LEU A 80 -9.99 4.88 -11.22
N ASP A 81 -9.80 5.12 -9.92
CA ASP A 81 -9.62 6.44 -9.32
C ASP A 81 -8.31 7.14 -9.74
N GLY A 82 -7.38 6.36 -10.34
CA GLY A 82 -6.06 6.84 -10.74
C GLY A 82 -5.15 7.16 -9.54
N GLY A 83 -5.40 6.53 -8.37
CA GLY A 83 -4.63 6.74 -7.14
C GLY A 83 -4.91 8.08 -6.47
N ILE A 84 -6.09 8.69 -6.74
CA ILE A 84 -6.60 9.89 -6.07
C ILE A 84 -7.95 9.53 -5.48
N ASP A 85 -7.99 9.33 -4.17
CA ASP A 85 -9.19 8.86 -3.46
C ASP A 85 -10.25 9.95 -3.30
N LEU A 86 -9.81 11.19 -3.02
CA LEU A 86 -10.71 12.35 -2.84
C LEU A 86 -10.19 13.56 -3.62
N ILE A 87 -11.13 14.38 -4.11
CA ILE A 87 -10.84 15.71 -4.62
C ILE A 87 -11.68 16.71 -3.83
N ALA A 88 -11.03 17.66 -3.15
CA ALA A 88 -11.71 18.70 -2.40
C ALA A 88 -11.48 20.07 -3.06
N LYS A 89 -12.58 20.80 -3.36
CA LYS A 89 -12.55 22.09 -4.05
C LYS A 89 -13.23 23.17 -3.23
N LYS A 90 -12.60 24.34 -3.15
CA LYS A 90 -13.20 25.52 -2.55
C LYS A 90 -12.61 26.78 -3.19
N ASN A 91 -13.42 27.57 -3.85
CA ASN A 91 -12.96 28.67 -4.71
C ASN A 91 -11.95 28.15 -5.74
N ASP A 92 -10.76 28.78 -5.83
CA ASP A 92 -9.69 28.37 -6.74
C ASP A 92 -8.79 27.27 -6.15
N LYS A 93 -8.97 26.86 -4.88
CA LYS A 93 -8.13 25.87 -4.22
C LYS A 93 -8.64 24.45 -4.48
N ILE A 94 -7.73 23.58 -4.87
CA ILE A 94 -7.98 22.16 -5.14
C ILE A 94 -7.00 21.31 -4.34
N PHE A 95 -7.53 20.35 -3.61
CA PHE A 95 -6.74 19.31 -2.97
C PHE A 95 -6.98 17.97 -3.67
N LEU A 96 -5.90 17.33 -4.12
CA LEU A 96 -5.89 15.96 -4.62
C LEU A 96 -5.38 15.09 -3.49
N ILE A 97 -6.19 14.13 -3.01
CA ILE A 97 -5.95 13.47 -1.74
C ILE A 97 -5.90 11.97 -1.96
N GLN A 98 -4.85 11.32 -1.44
CA GLN A 98 -4.79 9.87 -1.27
C GLN A 98 -4.87 9.53 0.21
N CYS A 99 -5.73 8.54 0.56
CA CYS A 99 -5.99 8.11 1.93
C CYS A 99 -5.30 6.76 2.20
N LYS A 100 -4.55 6.66 3.29
CA LYS A 100 -3.93 5.39 3.72
C LYS A 100 -4.12 5.17 5.22
N TYR A 101 -5.06 4.29 5.55
CA TYR A 101 -5.31 3.82 6.92
C TYR A 101 -4.28 2.78 7.36
N TRP A 102 -3.01 3.04 7.13
CA TRP A 102 -1.95 2.11 7.51
C TRP A 102 -1.32 2.53 8.83
N LYS A 103 -1.23 1.56 9.76
CA LYS A 103 -0.69 1.77 11.11
C LYS A 103 0.66 1.09 11.33
N LYS A 104 1.08 0.23 10.39
CA LYS A 104 2.36 -0.47 10.48
C LYS A 104 3.50 0.51 10.18
N LYS A 105 4.52 0.49 11.04
CA LYS A 105 5.73 1.32 10.88
C LYS A 105 6.34 1.14 9.48
N ASP A 106 6.80 2.25 8.90
CA ASP A 106 7.50 2.32 7.60
C ASP A 106 6.75 1.67 6.43
N SER A 107 5.42 1.53 6.52
CA SER A 107 4.59 0.91 5.46
C SER A 107 4.39 1.82 4.25
N ILE A 108 4.44 3.15 4.45
CA ILE A 108 4.33 4.14 3.38
C ILE A 108 5.74 4.48 2.89
N THR A 109 6.06 3.98 1.70
CA THR A 109 7.40 4.10 1.12
C THR A 109 7.52 5.35 0.24
N HIS A 110 8.77 5.76 -0.04
CA HIS A 110 9.03 6.88 -0.95
C HIS A 110 8.53 6.62 -2.39
N ASN A 111 8.52 5.36 -2.85
CA ASN A 111 7.99 5.03 -4.16
C ASN A 111 6.48 5.28 -4.26
N MET A 112 5.73 4.97 -3.21
CA MET A 112 4.29 5.25 -3.15
C MET A 112 4.00 6.75 -3.18
N VAL A 113 4.84 7.56 -2.52
CA VAL A 113 4.71 9.02 -2.57
C VAL A 113 5.00 9.56 -3.97
N LYS A 114 6.03 9.03 -4.65
CA LYS A 114 6.35 9.40 -6.04
C LYS A 114 5.24 9.01 -7.01
N GLU A 115 4.69 7.80 -6.86
CA GLU A 115 3.56 7.31 -7.65
C GLU A 115 2.33 8.21 -7.48
N PHE A 116 1.94 8.50 -6.24
CA PHE A 116 0.85 9.42 -5.96
C PHE A 116 1.08 10.81 -6.57
N TYR A 117 2.27 11.38 -6.40
CA TYR A 117 2.60 12.69 -6.96
C TYR A 117 2.59 12.67 -8.49
N GLY A 118 3.04 11.58 -9.12
CA GLY A 118 2.93 11.35 -10.56
C GLY A 118 1.48 11.34 -11.02
N ASN A 119 0.61 10.59 -10.33
CA ASN A 119 -0.83 10.52 -10.61
C ASN A 119 -1.50 11.89 -10.48
N CYS A 120 -1.16 12.66 -9.45
CA CYS A 120 -1.62 14.04 -9.30
C CYS A 120 -1.21 14.93 -10.50
N ASN A 121 0.05 14.81 -10.96
CA ASN A 121 0.50 15.59 -12.11
C ASN A 121 -0.24 15.21 -13.39
N PHE A 122 -0.47 13.92 -13.66
CA PHE A 122 -1.30 13.48 -14.78
C PHE A 122 -2.73 14.03 -14.68
N TYR A 123 -3.31 14.00 -13.47
CA TYR A 123 -4.64 14.56 -13.27
C TYR A 123 -4.68 16.08 -13.55
N ILE A 124 -3.71 16.84 -13.05
CA ILE A 124 -3.58 18.30 -13.27
C ILE A 124 -3.50 18.61 -14.77
N ASP A 125 -2.61 17.89 -15.48
CA ASP A 125 -2.36 18.12 -16.91
C ASP A 125 -3.59 17.76 -17.77
N ASN A 126 -4.20 16.61 -17.51
CA ASN A 126 -5.38 16.13 -18.25
C ASN A 126 -6.60 17.05 -18.04
N ASN A 127 -6.73 17.67 -16.87
CA ASN A 127 -7.84 18.57 -16.55
C ASN A 127 -7.46 20.06 -16.73
N LYS A 128 -6.26 20.37 -17.23
CA LYS A 128 -5.75 21.73 -17.47
C LYS A 128 -5.89 22.63 -16.25
N LEU A 129 -5.60 22.10 -15.06
CA LEU A 129 -5.69 22.85 -13.80
C LEU A 129 -4.48 23.75 -13.63
N ASP A 130 -4.69 24.93 -13.00
CA ASP A 130 -3.55 25.78 -12.58
C ASP A 130 -2.83 25.12 -11.39
N ARG A 131 -1.55 24.75 -11.60
CA ARG A 131 -0.71 24.10 -10.60
C ARG A 131 -0.55 24.90 -9.32
N ASN A 132 -0.63 26.22 -9.39
CA ASN A 132 -0.53 27.10 -8.23
C ASN A 132 -1.73 26.94 -7.27
N ASN A 133 -2.84 26.46 -7.79
CA ASN A 133 -4.09 26.27 -7.04
C ASN A 133 -4.26 24.85 -6.52
N VAL A 134 -3.36 23.91 -6.90
CA VAL A 134 -3.48 22.50 -6.56
C VAL A 134 -2.44 22.08 -5.51
N THR A 135 -2.89 21.38 -4.48
CA THR A 135 -2.03 20.74 -3.48
C THR A 135 -2.32 19.25 -3.42
N CYS A 136 -1.28 18.43 -3.54
CA CYS A 136 -1.39 16.98 -3.35
C CYS A 136 -1.23 16.65 -1.85
N VAL A 137 -2.18 15.90 -1.28
CA VAL A 137 -2.20 15.55 0.14
C VAL A 137 -2.24 14.03 0.32
N TYR A 138 -1.28 13.52 1.06
CA TYR A 138 -1.25 12.13 1.49
C TYR A 138 -1.85 12.06 2.90
N ALA A 139 -3.11 11.67 3.02
CA ALA A 139 -3.81 11.55 4.29
C ALA A 139 -3.43 10.22 4.96
N VAL A 140 -2.93 10.29 6.18
CA VAL A 140 -2.43 9.11 6.92
C VAL A 140 -3.00 9.06 8.33
N ALA A 141 -3.23 7.84 8.85
CA ALA A 141 -3.77 7.63 10.18
C ALA A 141 -2.70 7.73 11.28
N LYS A 142 -1.42 7.44 10.96
CA LYS A 142 -0.30 7.47 11.91
C LYS A 142 0.99 7.91 11.25
N GLN A 143 1.74 8.76 11.94
CA GLN A 143 3.02 9.25 11.44
C GLN A 143 4.08 8.15 11.32
N GLU A 144 4.08 7.17 12.22
CA GLU A 144 5.03 6.05 12.21
C GLU A 144 4.87 5.16 10.98
N ALA A 145 3.74 5.24 10.28
CA ALA A 145 3.55 4.53 9.00
C ALA A 145 4.41 5.12 7.88
N ILE A 146 4.85 6.37 7.98
CA ILE A 146 5.66 7.05 6.97
C ILE A 146 7.12 6.66 7.17
N SER A 147 7.75 6.06 6.14
CA SER A 147 9.19 5.78 6.18
C SER A 147 10.01 7.07 6.18
N PHE A 148 11.24 7.02 6.68
CA PHE A 148 12.14 8.17 6.70
C PHE A 148 12.32 8.79 5.30
N GLN A 149 12.52 7.96 4.27
CA GLN A 149 12.69 8.44 2.90
C GLN A 149 11.42 9.12 2.35
N ALA A 150 10.23 8.62 2.70
CA ALA A 150 8.96 9.24 2.33
C ALA A 150 8.77 10.59 3.05
N TYR A 151 9.13 10.66 4.33
CA TYR A 151 9.08 11.91 5.12
C TYR A 151 9.96 13.00 4.51
N GLU A 152 11.21 12.67 4.12
CA GLU A 152 12.11 13.64 3.48
C GLU A 152 11.56 14.13 2.13
N LEU A 153 10.89 13.28 1.34
CA LEU A 153 10.21 13.72 0.11
C LEU A 153 9.10 14.75 0.39
N PHE A 154 8.25 14.50 1.39
CA PHE A 154 7.21 15.47 1.77
C PHE A 154 7.80 16.78 2.26
N LYS A 155 8.89 16.73 3.03
CA LYS A 155 9.56 17.92 3.55
C LYS A 155 10.11 18.82 2.44
N ILE A 156 10.79 18.21 1.45
CA ILE A 156 11.38 18.94 0.31
C ILE A 156 10.29 19.53 -0.59
N ASN A 157 9.16 18.82 -0.76
CA ASN A 157 8.10 19.20 -1.69
C ASN A 157 6.84 19.75 -0.99
N TYR A 158 6.95 20.24 0.23
CA TYR A 158 5.82 20.59 1.11
C TYR A 158 4.74 21.48 0.47
N ASN A 159 5.14 22.40 -0.37
CA ASN A 159 4.19 23.33 -1.03
C ASN A 159 3.30 22.61 -2.08
N ASN A 160 3.82 21.59 -2.74
CA ASN A 160 3.14 20.89 -3.83
C ASN A 160 2.57 19.54 -3.39
N CYS A 161 3.29 18.83 -2.51
CA CYS A 161 2.90 17.52 -2.01
C CYS A 161 3.29 17.38 -0.54
N ARG A 162 2.31 17.15 0.32
CA ARG A 162 2.52 17.02 1.77
C ARG A 162 1.67 15.89 2.35
N TYR A 163 2.07 15.38 3.51
CA TYR A 163 1.19 14.52 4.28
C TYR A 163 0.38 15.32 5.31
N LYS A 164 -0.76 14.78 5.70
CA LYS A 164 -1.59 15.30 6.80
C LYS A 164 -2.05 14.13 7.68
N LEU A 165 -1.88 14.28 8.98
CA LEU A 165 -2.32 13.28 9.97
C LEU A 165 -3.82 13.46 10.25
N TYR A 166 -4.53 12.34 10.29
CA TYR A 166 -5.92 12.23 10.66
C TYR A 166 -6.06 11.11 11.68
N GLU A 167 -5.94 11.45 12.95
CA GLU A 167 -6.09 10.51 14.06
C GLU A 167 -7.56 10.11 14.20
N CYS A 168 -7.83 8.79 14.16
CA CYS A 168 -9.16 8.18 14.31
C CYS A 168 -9.08 6.80 15.01
#